data_13384e4b1ca3030643c935efb62d8367
#
_entry.id   13384e4b1ca3030643c935efb62d8367
#
_cell.length_a   1.000
_cell.length_b   1.000
_cell.length_c   1.000
_cell.angle_alpha   90.00
_cell.angle_beta   90.00
_cell.angle_gamma   90.00
#
_symmetry.space_group_name_H-M   'P 1'
#
loop_
_entity.id
_entity.type
_entity.pdbx_description
1 polymer ?
#
loop_
_entity_poly.entity_id
_entity_poly.type
_entity_poly.pdbx_seq_one_letter_code
_entity_poly.pdbx_strand_id
1 'polypeptide(L)'
;LLGDMRMIKSPEEIVVMKQAGEIAGAMMQAAEDALGEGRPEYEAALAVINAGTRKAAGFLTDKGWKAFISPMIHNLQIMQSGTDTSMVHRRASVKPLAKGDPVYFCFCNMAQFKQYKLGFDRMFFIKELSDEAAEVQQTAIDAQQEAIAAMRPGVTAGSVAEAANDVYREPG
;
A
#
# COMPACT_ATOMS: atom_id res chain seq x y z
N LEU A 1 4.28 25.28 -13.69
CA LEU A 1 5.39 24.86 -14.57
C LEU A 1 5.98 23.51 -14.15
N LEU A 2 6.62 23.37 -12.96
CA LEU A 2 7.20 22.07 -12.53
C LEU A 2 6.14 20.99 -12.32
N GLY A 3 4.97 21.34 -11.80
CA GLY A 3 3.83 20.44 -11.68
C GLY A 3 3.39 19.89 -13.03
N ASP A 4 3.21 20.78 -14.00
CA ASP A 4 2.77 20.45 -15.34
C ASP A 4 3.76 19.53 -16.06
N MET A 5 5.07 19.81 -15.93
CA MET A 5 6.14 18.98 -16.50
C MET A 5 6.17 17.55 -15.94
N ARG A 6 5.69 17.36 -14.70
CA ARG A 6 5.66 16.05 -14.02
C ARG A 6 4.38 15.24 -14.27
N MET A 7 3.35 15.86 -14.86
CA MET A 7 2.08 15.16 -15.10
C MET A 7 2.20 14.10 -16.18
N ILE A 8 2.93 14.40 -17.26
CA ILE A 8 3.14 13.47 -18.36
C ILE A 8 4.49 12.79 -18.16
N LYS A 9 4.47 11.45 -18.09
CA LYS A 9 5.66 10.61 -17.84
C LYS A 9 6.25 10.12 -19.15
N SER A 10 7.58 10.11 -19.23
CA SER A 10 8.29 9.46 -20.34
C SER A 10 8.18 7.92 -20.21
N PRO A 11 8.47 7.17 -21.29
CA PRO A 11 8.53 5.72 -21.21
C PRO A 11 9.51 5.19 -20.16
N GLU A 12 10.64 5.86 -19.97
CA GLU A 12 11.66 5.50 -18.97
C GLU A 12 11.15 5.74 -17.55
N GLU A 13 10.44 6.84 -17.32
CA GLU A 13 9.80 7.13 -16.03
C GLU A 13 8.74 6.08 -15.69
N ILE A 14 7.95 5.65 -16.69
CA ILE A 14 6.95 4.57 -16.51
C ILE A 14 7.63 3.27 -16.09
N VAL A 15 8.79 2.93 -16.66
CA VAL A 15 9.56 1.75 -16.23
C VAL A 15 9.95 1.85 -14.75
N VAL A 16 10.43 3.01 -14.31
CA VAL A 16 10.79 3.24 -12.89
C VAL A 16 9.57 3.16 -11.98
N MET A 17 8.43 3.69 -12.41
CA MET A 17 7.17 3.59 -11.66
C MET A 17 6.68 2.14 -11.52
N LYS A 18 6.83 1.33 -12.58
CA LYS A 18 6.53 -0.11 -12.52
C LYS A 18 7.43 -0.83 -11.53
N GLN A 19 8.73 -0.52 -11.51
CA GLN A 19 9.67 -1.06 -10.51
C GLN A 19 9.28 -0.66 -9.08
N ALA A 20 8.84 0.58 -8.87
CA ALA A 20 8.29 0.99 -7.57
C ALA A 20 7.04 0.17 -7.21
N GLY A 21 6.18 -0.16 -8.19
CA GLY A 21 5.03 -1.06 -8.01
C GLY A 21 5.43 -2.48 -7.61
N GLU A 22 6.49 -3.04 -8.22
CA GLU A 22 7.01 -4.36 -7.84
C GLU A 22 7.61 -4.36 -6.42
N ILE A 23 8.28 -3.27 -6.02
CA ILE A 23 8.76 -3.09 -4.64
C ILE A 23 7.55 -3.08 -3.69
N ALA A 24 6.52 -2.34 -4.03
CA ALA A 24 5.28 -2.26 -3.24
C ALA A 24 4.62 -3.65 -3.07
N GLY A 25 4.54 -4.43 -4.15
CA GLY A 25 4.03 -5.79 -4.11
C GLY A 25 4.84 -6.71 -3.18
N ALA A 26 6.16 -6.65 -3.27
CA ALA A 26 7.05 -7.43 -2.38
C ALA A 26 6.91 -7.02 -0.91
N MET A 27 6.75 -5.72 -0.64
CA MET A 27 6.50 -5.20 0.71
C MET A 27 5.16 -5.71 1.26
N MET A 28 4.12 -5.72 0.45
CA MET A 28 2.79 -6.16 0.87
C MET A 28 2.75 -7.67 1.13
N GLN A 29 3.38 -8.48 0.29
CA GLN A 29 3.51 -9.90 0.53
C GLN A 29 4.25 -10.19 1.84
N ALA A 30 5.33 -9.46 2.10
CA ALA A 30 6.06 -9.61 3.36
C ALA A 30 5.24 -9.15 4.58
N ALA A 31 4.34 -8.18 4.41
CA ALA A 31 3.39 -7.81 5.45
C ALA A 31 2.47 -8.99 5.79
N GLU A 32 1.84 -9.59 4.77
CA GLU A 32 0.97 -10.75 4.91
C GLU A 32 1.68 -11.93 5.60
N ASP A 33 2.86 -12.29 5.12
CA ASP A 33 3.66 -13.40 5.66
C ASP A 33 4.11 -13.19 7.12
N ALA A 34 4.28 -11.94 7.53
CA ALA A 34 4.72 -11.59 8.87
C ALA A 34 3.59 -11.49 9.89
N LEU A 35 2.34 -11.36 9.44
CA LEU A 35 1.19 -11.26 10.35
C LEU A 35 0.92 -12.59 11.04
N GLY A 36 0.51 -12.52 12.31
CA GLY A 36 0.11 -13.70 13.08
C GLY A 36 -0.26 -13.35 14.51
N GLU A 37 -1.15 -14.14 15.09
CA GLU A 37 -1.54 -13.98 16.49
C GLU A 37 -0.34 -14.04 17.43
N GLY A 38 -0.27 -13.11 18.36
CA GLY A 38 0.81 -12.98 19.34
C GLY A 38 2.07 -12.31 18.81
N ARG A 39 2.20 -12.08 17.50
CA ARG A 39 3.34 -11.33 16.94
C ARG A 39 3.17 -9.85 17.18
N PRO A 40 4.20 -9.13 17.59
CA PRO A 40 4.10 -7.68 17.76
C PRO A 40 4.07 -6.95 16.41
N GLU A 41 3.36 -5.84 16.35
CA GLU A 41 3.21 -5.03 15.13
C GLU A 41 4.54 -4.68 14.46
N TYR A 42 5.57 -4.34 15.25
CA TYR A 42 6.86 -3.89 14.70
C TYR A 42 7.58 -4.97 13.88
N GLU A 43 7.38 -6.25 14.16
CA GLU A 43 7.98 -7.34 13.39
C GLU A 43 7.47 -7.34 11.93
N ALA A 44 6.17 -7.10 11.73
CA ALA A 44 5.62 -6.95 10.39
C ALA A 44 6.18 -5.69 9.69
N ALA A 45 6.33 -4.59 10.43
CA ALA A 45 6.94 -3.37 9.88
C ALA A 45 8.40 -3.61 9.43
N LEU A 46 9.20 -4.36 10.19
CA LEU A 46 10.56 -4.73 9.81
C LEU A 46 10.59 -5.64 8.57
N ALA A 47 9.69 -6.62 8.49
CA ALA A 47 9.57 -7.50 7.34
C ALA A 47 9.30 -6.70 6.05
N VAL A 48 8.37 -5.76 6.10
CA VAL A 48 8.02 -4.84 5.00
C VAL A 48 9.23 -4.04 4.53
N ILE A 49 9.94 -3.39 5.44
CA ILE A 49 11.13 -2.58 5.13
C ILE A 49 12.23 -3.44 4.51
N ASN A 50 12.48 -4.61 5.07
CA ASN A 50 13.48 -5.55 4.56
C ASN A 50 13.14 -6.03 3.15
N ALA A 51 11.91 -6.44 2.88
CA ALA A 51 11.49 -6.93 1.58
C ALA A 51 11.61 -5.84 0.51
N GLY A 52 11.13 -4.63 0.79
CA GLY A 52 11.23 -3.50 -0.13
C GLY A 52 12.67 -3.14 -0.44
N THR A 53 13.53 -3.07 0.58
CA THR A 53 14.97 -2.78 0.42
C THR A 53 15.67 -3.84 -0.44
N ARG A 54 15.42 -5.13 -0.19
CA ARG A 54 16.01 -6.23 -0.97
C ARG A 54 15.53 -6.21 -2.43
N LYS A 55 14.24 -5.97 -2.68
CA LYS A 55 13.70 -5.87 -4.04
C LYS A 55 14.32 -4.69 -4.80
N ALA A 56 14.43 -3.52 -4.16
CA ALA A 56 15.08 -2.35 -4.75
C ALA A 56 16.58 -2.58 -5.03
N ALA A 57 17.29 -3.26 -4.12
CA ALA A 57 18.69 -3.63 -4.30
C ALA A 57 18.88 -4.54 -5.53
N GLY A 58 17.98 -5.50 -5.75
CA GLY A 58 18.00 -6.37 -6.94
C GLY A 58 18.01 -5.57 -8.23
N PHE A 59 17.11 -4.60 -8.38
CA PHE A 59 17.07 -3.75 -9.58
C PHE A 59 18.36 -2.92 -9.81
N LEU A 60 19.06 -2.55 -8.75
CA LEU A 60 20.33 -1.82 -8.85
C LEU A 60 21.46 -2.76 -9.23
N THR A 61 21.50 -3.95 -8.65
CA THR A 61 22.52 -4.97 -8.92
C THR A 61 22.45 -5.48 -10.36
N ASP A 62 21.25 -5.79 -10.85
CA ASP A 62 21.02 -6.30 -12.21
C ASP A 62 21.46 -5.33 -13.31
N LYS A 63 21.43 -4.03 -12.99
CA LYS A 63 21.92 -2.98 -13.91
C LYS A 63 23.41 -2.68 -13.78
N GLY A 64 24.13 -3.42 -12.96
CA GLY A 64 25.55 -3.18 -12.68
C GLY A 64 25.84 -1.83 -12.05
N TRP A 65 24.85 -1.24 -11.42
CA TRP A 65 24.99 0.07 -10.79
C TRP A 65 25.89 0.01 -9.56
N LYS A 66 27.05 0.60 -9.71
CA LYS A 66 28.01 0.80 -8.62
C LYS A 66 27.82 2.14 -7.91
N ALA A 67 26.79 2.90 -8.27
CA ALA A 67 26.65 4.27 -7.88
C ALA A 67 25.77 4.47 -6.64
N PHE A 68 25.93 5.59 -6.05
CA PHE A 68 25.39 6.24 -4.87
C PHE A 68 23.85 6.25 -4.69
N ILE A 69 23.11 5.32 -5.31
CA ILE A 69 21.68 5.18 -5.11
C ILE A 69 21.46 4.16 -4.01
N SER A 70 20.90 4.61 -2.89
CA SER A 70 20.52 3.72 -1.81
C SER A 70 19.24 2.95 -2.16
N PRO A 71 19.22 1.62 -1.99
CA PRO A 71 17.98 0.83 -2.11
C PRO A 71 17.10 0.95 -0.87
N MET A 72 17.56 1.62 0.18
CA MET A 72 16.92 1.61 1.49
C MET A 72 15.50 2.16 1.45
N ILE A 73 14.58 1.36 1.96
CA ILE A 73 13.22 1.79 2.30
C ILE A 73 13.22 2.25 3.75
N HIS A 74 12.70 3.42 3.99
CA HIS A 74 12.65 4.03 5.33
C HIS A 74 11.21 4.20 5.80
N ASN A 75 10.98 3.93 7.06
CA ASN A 75 9.78 4.25 7.82
C ASN A 75 8.45 3.71 7.27
N LEU A 76 7.98 2.59 7.78
CA LEU A 76 6.56 2.27 7.68
C LEU A 76 5.80 3.34 8.50
N GLN A 77 5.08 4.21 7.80
CA GLN A 77 4.45 5.35 8.45
C GLN A 77 3.19 4.96 9.21
N ILE A 78 2.42 4.01 8.66
CA ILE A 78 1.14 3.63 9.24
C ILE A 78 1.03 2.12 9.26
N MET A 79 0.95 1.58 10.45
CA MET A 79 0.52 0.23 10.75
C MET A 79 -0.26 0.26 12.06
N GLN A 80 -1.47 -0.24 12.03
CA GLN A 80 -2.41 -0.18 13.15
C GLN A 80 -3.16 -1.50 13.24
N SER A 81 -3.48 -1.93 14.45
CA SER A 81 -4.26 -3.16 14.63
C SER A 81 -5.38 -2.99 15.67
N GLY A 82 -6.45 -3.78 15.51
CA GLY A 82 -7.59 -3.79 16.40
C GLY A 82 -8.27 -2.41 16.49
N THR A 83 -8.63 -1.98 17.68
CA THR A 83 -9.28 -0.68 17.92
C THR A 83 -8.44 0.52 17.50
N ASP A 84 -7.12 0.35 17.41
CA ASP A 84 -6.21 1.42 17.02
C ASP A 84 -6.27 1.75 15.51
N THR A 85 -6.94 0.95 14.69
CA THR A 85 -7.17 1.25 13.27
C THR A 85 -7.96 2.55 13.06
N SER A 86 -8.67 3.03 14.07
CA SER A 86 -9.35 4.33 14.06
C SER A 86 -8.42 5.53 14.28
N MET A 87 -7.17 5.30 14.71
CA MET A 87 -6.21 6.37 14.95
C MET A 87 -5.49 6.76 13.67
N VAL A 88 -5.52 8.02 13.31
CA VAL A 88 -4.85 8.52 12.11
C VAL A 88 -3.32 8.49 12.29
N HIS A 89 -2.59 7.91 11.33
CA HIS A 89 -1.13 7.89 11.27
C HIS A 89 -0.40 7.28 12.47
N ARG A 90 -1.01 6.31 13.15
CA ARG A 90 -0.33 5.56 14.20
C ARG A 90 0.70 4.61 13.58
N ARG A 91 1.87 4.56 14.18
CA ARG A 91 2.95 3.66 13.76
C ARG A 91 2.87 2.31 14.46
N ALA A 92 3.51 1.31 13.87
CA ALA A 92 3.69 0.01 14.49
C ALA A 92 4.32 0.13 15.88
N SER A 93 3.80 -0.64 16.82
CA SER A 93 4.22 -0.65 18.22
C SER A 93 4.65 -2.06 18.66
N VAL A 94 4.88 -2.22 19.95
CA VAL A 94 5.13 -3.52 20.58
C VAL A 94 3.85 -4.30 20.88
N LYS A 95 2.67 -3.77 20.52
CA LYS A 95 1.39 -4.44 20.72
C LYS A 95 1.37 -5.79 19.98
N PRO A 96 1.04 -6.88 20.69
CA PRO A 96 0.83 -8.17 20.02
C PRO A 96 -0.50 -8.14 19.26
N LEU A 97 -0.50 -8.75 18.08
CA LEU A 97 -1.70 -8.93 17.29
C LEU A 97 -2.61 -9.99 17.93
N ALA A 98 -3.89 -9.70 18.03
CA ALA A 98 -4.87 -10.62 18.56
C ALA A 98 -5.72 -11.26 17.44
N LYS A 99 -6.28 -12.43 17.70
CA LYS A 99 -7.24 -13.10 16.82
C LYS A 99 -8.45 -12.17 16.60
N GLY A 100 -8.87 -12.02 15.35
CA GLY A 100 -9.96 -11.12 14.96
C GLY A 100 -9.54 -9.65 14.75
N ASP A 101 -8.31 -9.27 15.11
CA ASP A 101 -7.85 -7.91 14.87
C ASP A 101 -7.84 -7.56 13.38
N PRO A 102 -8.48 -6.45 12.96
CA PRO A 102 -8.15 -5.81 11.70
C PRO A 102 -6.73 -5.23 11.80
N VAL A 103 -5.96 -5.33 10.72
CA VAL A 103 -4.62 -4.75 10.61
C VAL A 103 -4.55 -3.90 9.35
N TYR A 104 -4.34 -2.63 9.53
CA TYR A 104 -4.26 -1.66 8.46
C TYR A 104 -2.81 -1.29 8.16
N PHE A 105 -2.42 -1.44 6.91
CA PHE A 105 -1.15 -0.95 6.39
C PHE A 105 -1.37 0.17 5.38
N CYS A 106 -0.71 1.30 5.60
CA CYS A 106 -0.62 2.36 4.62
C CYS A 106 0.86 2.66 4.31
N PHE A 107 1.21 2.52 3.05
CA PHE A 107 2.60 2.74 2.60
C PHE A 107 2.89 4.19 2.20
N CYS A 108 1.99 5.11 2.40
CA CYS A 108 2.13 6.57 2.24
C CYS A 108 3.50 7.03 1.71
N ASN A 109 3.74 6.87 0.41
CA ASN A 109 5.00 7.25 -0.25
C ASN A 109 6.29 6.51 0.18
N MET A 110 6.19 5.39 0.92
CA MET A 110 7.37 4.58 1.27
C MET A 110 7.82 3.68 0.13
N ALA A 111 6.87 3.01 -0.53
CA ALA A 111 7.19 2.21 -1.70
C ALA A 111 7.69 3.14 -2.79
N GLN A 112 8.99 3.10 -3.04
CA GLN A 112 9.63 4.02 -3.98
C GLN A 112 10.82 3.38 -4.69
N PHE A 113 11.08 3.86 -5.90
CA PHE A 113 12.32 3.61 -6.60
C PHE A 113 12.77 4.88 -7.33
N LYS A 114 13.99 5.31 -7.12
CA LYS A 114 14.57 6.54 -7.72
C LYS A 114 13.67 7.76 -7.55
N GLN A 115 13.09 7.95 -6.37
CA GLN A 115 12.17 9.04 -6.01
C GLN A 115 10.77 8.97 -6.67
N TYR A 116 10.45 7.93 -7.44
CA TYR A 116 9.08 7.67 -7.87
C TYR A 116 8.36 6.90 -6.77
N LYS A 117 7.46 7.60 -6.10
CA LYS A 117 6.78 7.15 -4.89
C LYS A 117 5.37 6.65 -5.20
N LEU A 118 4.96 5.61 -4.51
CA LEU A 118 3.60 5.09 -4.51
C LEU A 118 3.01 5.17 -3.11
N GLY A 119 1.71 5.41 -3.03
CA GLY A 119 0.92 5.28 -1.82
C GLY A 119 -0.21 4.30 -2.08
N PHE A 120 -0.35 3.30 -1.23
CA PHE A 120 -1.48 2.40 -1.27
C PHE A 120 -1.68 1.71 0.07
N ASP A 121 -2.87 1.22 0.29
CA ASP A 121 -3.33 0.68 1.56
C ASP A 121 -3.85 -0.73 1.41
N ARG A 122 -3.77 -1.51 2.49
CA ARG A 122 -4.43 -2.81 2.60
C ARG A 122 -4.90 -3.04 4.02
N MET A 123 -6.02 -3.77 4.12
CA MET A 123 -6.55 -4.29 5.36
C MET A 123 -6.36 -5.81 5.38
N PHE A 124 -5.91 -6.31 6.52
CA PHE A 124 -5.82 -7.74 6.82
C PHE A 124 -6.61 -8.04 8.10
N PHE A 125 -6.93 -9.30 8.31
CA PHE A 125 -7.55 -9.76 9.54
C PHE A 125 -6.78 -10.96 10.10
N ILE A 126 -6.61 -11.01 11.41
CA ILE A 126 -5.84 -12.07 12.06
C ILE A 126 -6.73 -13.29 12.28
N LYS A 127 -6.57 -14.34 11.47
CA LYS A 127 -7.25 -15.65 11.54
C LYS A 127 -8.77 -15.61 11.33
N GLU A 128 -9.48 -14.62 11.80
CA GLU A 128 -10.93 -14.54 11.75
C GLU A 128 -11.38 -13.21 11.16
N LEU A 129 -12.45 -13.27 10.41
CA LEU A 129 -13.15 -12.13 9.83
C LEU A 129 -14.64 -12.32 10.16
N SER A 130 -15.25 -11.36 10.84
CA SER A 130 -16.69 -11.39 11.09
C SER A 130 -17.46 -11.11 9.79
N ASP A 131 -18.70 -11.61 9.71
CA ASP A 131 -19.55 -11.40 8.53
C ASP A 131 -19.76 -9.89 8.27
N GLU A 132 -19.97 -9.10 9.32
CA GLU A 132 -20.09 -7.64 9.23
C GLU A 132 -18.82 -6.98 8.66
N ALA A 133 -17.64 -7.37 9.15
CA ALA A 133 -16.38 -6.83 8.64
C ALA A 133 -16.11 -7.29 7.19
N ALA A 134 -16.52 -8.51 6.83
CA ALA A 134 -16.42 -9.02 5.46
C ALA A 134 -17.29 -8.20 4.50
N GLU A 135 -18.53 -7.88 4.88
CA GLU A 135 -19.45 -7.07 4.08
C GLU A 135 -18.90 -5.65 3.86
N VAL A 136 -18.45 -4.99 4.93
CA VAL A 136 -17.82 -3.66 4.84
C VAL A 136 -16.59 -3.69 3.94
N GLN A 137 -15.73 -4.70 4.09
CA GLN A 137 -14.53 -4.85 3.28
C GLN A 137 -14.87 -5.11 1.81
N GLN A 138 -15.88 -5.94 1.53
CA GLN A 138 -16.32 -6.21 0.16
C GLN A 138 -16.85 -4.95 -0.51
N THR A 139 -17.69 -4.18 0.17
CA THR A 139 -18.19 -2.90 -0.34
C THR A 139 -17.04 -1.93 -0.70
N ALA A 140 -16.01 -1.87 0.14
CA ALA A 140 -14.82 -1.06 -0.14
C ALA A 140 -14.04 -1.55 -1.37
N ILE A 141 -13.95 -2.87 -1.56
CA ILE A 141 -13.32 -3.49 -2.75
C ILE A 141 -14.13 -3.16 -4.01
N ASP A 142 -15.43 -3.31 -3.95
CA ASP A 142 -16.33 -3.05 -5.09
C ASP A 142 -16.25 -1.57 -5.50
N ALA A 143 -16.30 -0.64 -4.55
CA ALA A 143 -16.13 0.79 -4.80
C ALA A 143 -14.75 1.11 -5.43
N GLN A 144 -13.69 0.47 -4.97
CA GLN A 144 -12.37 0.62 -5.58
C GLN A 144 -12.34 0.10 -7.02
N GLN A 145 -12.95 -1.05 -7.29
CA GLN A 145 -12.99 -1.65 -8.62
C GLN A 145 -13.78 -0.77 -9.60
N GLU A 146 -14.93 -0.25 -9.19
CA GLU A 146 -15.73 0.68 -10.00
C GLU A 146 -14.96 1.98 -10.30
N ALA A 147 -14.25 2.54 -9.31
CA ALA A 147 -13.39 3.69 -9.53
C ALA A 147 -12.28 3.37 -10.56
N ILE A 148 -11.61 2.22 -10.45
CA ILE A 148 -10.56 1.80 -11.38
C ILE A 148 -11.12 1.60 -12.79
N ALA A 149 -12.29 0.97 -12.91
CA ALA A 149 -12.97 0.75 -14.20
C ALA A 149 -13.39 2.08 -14.87
N ALA A 150 -13.71 3.08 -14.08
CA ALA A 150 -14.05 4.42 -14.58
C ALA A 150 -12.83 5.22 -15.06
N MET A 151 -11.59 4.85 -14.64
CA MET A 151 -10.37 5.56 -15.02
C MET A 151 -10.01 5.32 -16.49
N ARG A 152 -10.15 6.34 -17.32
CA ARG A 152 -9.78 6.30 -18.74
C ARG A 152 -9.46 7.70 -19.25
N PRO A 153 -8.74 7.83 -20.38
CA PRO A 153 -8.46 9.13 -20.97
C PRO A 153 -9.74 9.91 -21.24
N GLY A 154 -9.75 11.20 -20.87
CA GLY A 154 -10.86 12.12 -21.13
C GLY A 154 -11.93 12.20 -20.03
N VAL A 155 -11.90 11.36 -19.02
CA VAL A 155 -12.82 11.48 -17.88
C VAL A 155 -12.28 12.46 -16.83
N THR A 156 -13.19 13.02 -16.02
CA THR A 156 -12.81 13.89 -14.91
C THR A 156 -12.50 13.06 -13.65
N ALA A 157 -11.67 13.57 -12.75
CA ALA A 157 -11.46 12.95 -11.44
C ALA A 157 -12.78 12.87 -10.64
N GLY A 158 -13.69 13.86 -10.83
CA GLY A 158 -15.00 13.86 -10.21
C GLY A 158 -15.88 12.67 -10.64
N SER A 159 -15.86 12.31 -11.93
CA SER A 159 -16.63 11.15 -12.40
C SER A 159 -16.09 9.82 -11.89
N VAL A 160 -14.79 9.71 -11.66
CA VAL A 160 -14.17 8.53 -11.03
C VAL A 160 -14.57 8.43 -9.56
N ALA A 161 -14.55 9.55 -8.85
CA ALA A 161 -15.00 9.57 -7.45
C ALA A 161 -16.50 9.25 -7.32
N GLU A 162 -17.32 9.72 -8.25
CA GLU A 162 -18.76 9.43 -8.25
C GLU A 162 -19.04 7.94 -8.47
N ALA A 163 -18.31 7.28 -9.37
CA ALA A 163 -18.44 5.83 -9.57
C ALA A 163 -18.17 5.03 -8.28
N ALA A 164 -17.18 5.43 -7.47
CA ALA A 164 -16.98 4.82 -6.16
C ALA A 164 -18.11 5.14 -5.16
N ASN A 165 -18.58 6.40 -5.16
CA ASN A 165 -19.62 6.84 -4.24
C ASN A 165 -20.98 6.17 -4.51
N ASP A 166 -21.26 5.83 -5.76
CA ASP A 166 -22.52 5.16 -6.12
C ASP A 166 -22.63 3.80 -5.44
N VAL A 167 -21.52 3.04 -5.35
CA VAL A 167 -21.49 1.76 -4.62
C VAL A 167 -21.88 1.94 -3.14
N TYR A 168 -21.40 2.98 -2.49
CA TYR A 168 -21.74 3.26 -1.08
C TYR A 168 -23.19 3.78 -0.88
N ARG A 169 -23.84 4.21 -1.94
CA ARG A 169 -25.24 4.71 -1.89
C ARG A 169 -26.28 3.62 -2.17
N GLU A 170 -25.87 2.53 -2.79
CA GLU A 170 -26.77 1.42 -3.03
C GLU A 170 -27.15 0.81 -1.67
N PRO A 171 -28.46 0.69 -1.37
CA PRO A 171 -28.89 -0.01 -0.16
C PRO A 171 -28.53 -1.49 -0.31
N GLY A 172 -27.73 -2.00 0.66
CA GLY A 172 -27.41 -3.43 0.75
C GLY A 172 -28.65 -4.30 1.04
#